data_283bc43ffdbf2aa5c17e9a32b3d18457
#
_entry.id   283bc43ffdbf2aa5c17e9a32b3d18457
#
_cell.length_a   1.000
_cell.length_b   1.000
_cell.length_c   1.000
_cell.angle_alpha   90.00
_cell.angle_beta   90.00
_cell.angle_gamma   90.00
#
_symmetry.space_group_name_H-M   'P 1'
#
loop_
_entity.id
_entity.type
_entity.pdbx_description
1 polymer ?
#
loop_
_entity_poly.entity_id
_entity_poly.type
_entity_poly.pdbx_seq_one_letter_code
_entity_poly.pdbx_strand_id
1 'polypeptide(L)'
;MAMSSFFLLHFLLCLCLAFISVWLANHLQKKFAQAYLSAFLYYVIAAVVYGFFNWLGPGLMLQTLSGHLAEKQMLDVVVLLSLFAFPVLLVKIYFLIELTAAILEKAISLLFKRCFTVISLAFILIYVVSVKLYFDSGLENWMLRITEIAGALTVIAQLAIILFLFFASKSIAEKQKRSAVRIFALLFLTGFLLYVMFSYSLLFTRMTWIVQAVPLLYFLVPLPPLVFSWRFLGAYYLEHPLLPASGDNLNRFAAAQHLTGRELEIVRMLLNGKSNNEIAEELYLSPHTVRNHLANIYKKIKVKNKLQLSYLVRNFFK
;
A
#
# COMPACT_ATOMS: atom_id res chain seq x y z
N MET A 1 -3.59 -11.95 35.94
CA MET A 1 -2.61 -12.88 35.36
C MET A 1 -1.65 -12.06 34.50
N ALA A 2 -0.34 -12.11 34.72
CA ALA A 2 0.60 -11.35 33.90
C ALA A 2 0.60 -11.91 32.49
N MET A 3 0.55 -11.04 31.49
CA MET A 3 0.68 -11.38 30.08
C MET A 3 1.96 -12.21 29.89
N SER A 4 1.91 -13.35 29.22
CA SER A 4 3.11 -14.17 29.03
C SER A 4 4.15 -13.35 28.25
N SER A 5 5.43 -13.40 28.68
CA SER A 5 6.53 -12.69 28.02
C SER A 5 6.60 -13.02 26.52
N PHE A 6 6.24 -14.22 26.17
CA PHE A 6 6.20 -14.68 24.78
C PHE A 6 5.10 -13.98 23.96
N PHE A 7 3.89 -13.82 24.51
CA PHE A 7 2.82 -13.10 23.84
C PHE A 7 3.17 -11.62 23.66
N LEU A 8 3.74 -10.99 24.68
CA LEU A 8 4.19 -9.60 24.61
C LEU A 8 5.21 -9.41 23.49
N LEU A 9 6.22 -10.29 23.41
CA LEU A 9 7.23 -10.25 22.37
C LEU A 9 6.61 -10.40 20.98
N HIS A 10 5.70 -11.34 20.81
CA HIS A 10 4.98 -11.57 19.55
C HIS A 10 4.16 -10.33 19.14
N PHE A 11 3.41 -9.76 20.08
CA PHE A 11 2.62 -8.54 19.85
C PHE A 11 3.51 -7.38 19.42
N LEU A 12 4.64 -7.16 20.09
CA LEU A 12 5.62 -6.12 19.75
C LEU A 12 6.23 -6.35 18.36
N LEU A 13 6.55 -7.60 18.00
CA LEU A 13 7.05 -7.93 16.67
C LEU A 13 6.03 -7.57 15.58
N CYS A 14 4.75 -7.91 15.77
CA CYS A 14 3.69 -7.54 14.82
C CYS A 14 3.56 -6.01 14.69
N LEU A 15 3.63 -5.26 15.79
CA LEU A 15 3.62 -3.80 15.75
C LEU A 15 4.84 -3.22 15.03
N CYS A 16 6.02 -3.78 15.24
CA CYS A 16 7.24 -3.38 14.52
C CYS A 16 7.10 -3.61 13.01
N LEU A 17 6.60 -4.77 12.58
CA LEU A 17 6.35 -5.08 11.17
C LEU A 17 5.32 -4.13 10.54
N ALA A 18 4.24 -3.82 11.26
CA ALA A 18 3.24 -2.85 10.85
C ALA A 18 3.85 -1.46 10.65
N PHE A 19 4.62 -0.99 11.64
CA PHE A 19 5.30 0.31 11.58
C PHE A 19 6.30 0.37 10.41
N ILE A 20 7.15 -0.64 10.26
CA ILE A 20 8.14 -0.72 9.16
C ILE A 20 7.43 -0.68 7.81
N SER A 21 6.32 -1.41 7.64
CA SER A 21 5.56 -1.43 6.39
C SER A 21 4.99 -0.07 6.04
N VAL A 22 4.36 0.62 6.98
CA VAL A 22 3.80 1.97 6.77
C VAL A 22 4.91 2.99 6.54
N TRP A 23 5.98 2.95 7.34
CA TRP A 23 7.11 3.85 7.18
C TRP A 23 7.78 3.70 5.81
N LEU A 24 8.04 2.45 5.37
CA LEU A 24 8.64 2.17 4.07
C LEU A 24 7.74 2.60 2.92
N ALA A 25 6.43 2.33 2.99
CA ALA A 25 5.47 2.76 1.99
C ALA A 25 5.39 4.29 1.87
N ASN A 26 5.38 5.00 3.02
CA ASN A 26 5.39 6.46 3.06
C ASN A 26 6.71 7.05 2.54
N HIS A 27 7.85 6.43 2.89
CA HIS A 27 9.16 6.83 2.38
C HIS A 27 9.22 6.70 0.85
N LEU A 28 8.75 5.57 0.30
CA LEU A 28 8.67 5.35 -1.15
C LEU A 28 7.77 6.37 -1.84
N GLN A 29 6.59 6.61 -1.29
CA GLN A 29 5.64 7.60 -1.84
C GLN A 29 6.24 9.02 -1.86
N LYS A 30 6.92 9.43 -0.78
CA LYS A 30 7.58 10.74 -0.71
C LYS A 30 8.77 10.86 -1.67
N LYS A 31 9.57 9.79 -1.80
CA LYS A 31 10.78 9.77 -2.61
C LYS A 31 10.46 9.75 -4.10
N PHE A 32 9.54 8.89 -4.54
CA PHE A 32 9.29 8.64 -5.96
C PHE A 32 8.01 9.31 -6.48
N ALA A 33 7.06 9.65 -5.59
CA ALA A 33 5.81 10.40 -5.88
C ALA A 33 4.98 9.83 -7.05
N GLN A 34 5.01 8.52 -7.25
CA GLN A 34 4.21 7.83 -8.25
C GLN A 34 2.79 7.57 -7.73
N ALA A 35 1.78 7.65 -8.61
CA ALA A 35 0.38 7.48 -8.23
C ALA A 35 0.11 6.13 -7.56
N TYR A 36 0.69 5.03 -8.07
CA TYR A 36 0.52 3.70 -7.49
C TYR A 36 1.14 3.56 -6.09
N LEU A 37 2.18 4.35 -5.76
CA LEU A 37 2.76 4.34 -4.41
C LEU A 37 1.84 4.98 -3.38
N SER A 38 1.04 5.97 -3.77
CA SER A 38 0.00 6.53 -2.90
C SER A 38 -1.10 5.50 -2.63
N ALA A 39 -1.58 4.82 -3.66
CA ALA A 39 -2.57 3.74 -3.50
C ALA A 39 -2.00 2.58 -2.65
N PHE A 40 -0.72 2.24 -2.83
CA PHE A 40 -0.05 1.22 -2.04
C PHE A 40 0.10 1.63 -0.56
N LEU A 41 0.45 2.88 -0.28
CA LEU A 41 0.49 3.40 1.09
C LEU A 41 -0.88 3.27 1.77
N TYR A 42 -1.96 3.70 1.11
CA TYR A 42 -3.31 3.58 1.68
C TYR A 42 -3.74 2.12 1.85
N TYR A 43 -3.38 1.23 0.91
CA TYR A 43 -3.57 -0.21 1.07
C TYR A 43 -2.86 -0.75 2.31
N VAL A 44 -1.58 -0.39 2.52
CA VAL A 44 -0.78 -0.83 3.68
C VAL A 44 -1.37 -0.31 4.99
N ILE A 45 -1.79 0.96 5.03
CA ILE A 45 -2.46 1.53 6.22
C ILE A 45 -3.75 0.77 6.52
N ALA A 46 -4.61 0.55 5.52
CA ALA A 46 -5.85 -0.20 5.69
C ALA A 46 -5.58 -1.66 6.12
N ALA A 47 -4.53 -2.30 5.59
CA ALA A 47 -4.12 -3.63 5.98
C ALA A 47 -3.66 -3.68 7.45
N VAL A 48 -2.87 -2.70 7.90
CA VAL A 48 -2.42 -2.60 9.30
C VAL A 48 -3.61 -2.41 10.26
N VAL A 49 -4.52 -1.49 9.93
CA VAL A 49 -5.72 -1.24 10.76
C VAL A 49 -6.61 -2.49 10.80
N TYR A 50 -6.84 -3.14 9.67
CA TYR A 50 -7.59 -4.39 9.63
C TYR A 50 -6.92 -5.48 10.49
N GLY A 51 -5.60 -5.65 10.35
CA GLY A 51 -4.84 -6.65 11.13
C GLY A 51 -4.89 -6.39 12.63
N PHE A 52 -4.93 -5.12 13.04
CA PHE A 52 -5.12 -4.77 14.44
C PHE A 52 -6.49 -5.23 14.95
N PHE A 53 -7.59 -4.89 14.29
CA PHE A 53 -8.93 -5.26 14.73
C PHE A 53 -9.24 -6.75 14.56
N ASN A 54 -8.65 -7.41 13.59
CA ASN A 54 -8.93 -8.84 13.29
C ASN A 54 -8.04 -9.82 14.05
N TRP A 55 -6.79 -9.43 14.37
CA TRP A 55 -5.80 -10.34 14.97
C TRP A 55 -5.25 -9.84 16.31
N LEU A 56 -4.66 -8.65 16.34
CA LEU A 56 -3.94 -8.17 17.52
C LEU A 56 -4.87 -7.76 18.65
N GLY A 57 -5.94 -7.02 18.36
CA GLY A 57 -6.92 -6.57 19.35
C GLY A 57 -7.63 -7.73 20.03
N PRO A 58 -8.26 -8.66 19.30
CA PRO A 58 -8.84 -9.87 19.86
C PRO A 58 -7.83 -10.69 20.66
N GLY A 59 -6.63 -10.92 20.12
CA GLY A 59 -5.58 -11.66 20.80
C GLY A 59 -5.16 -11.02 22.13
N LEU A 60 -4.99 -9.70 22.17
CA LEU A 60 -4.66 -8.95 23.38
C LEU A 60 -5.79 -9.06 24.42
N MET A 61 -7.05 -8.85 24.00
CA MET A 61 -8.20 -8.94 24.89
C MET A 61 -8.39 -10.36 25.45
N LEU A 62 -8.29 -11.39 24.61
CA LEU A 62 -8.37 -12.77 25.05
C LEU A 62 -7.28 -13.09 26.08
N GLN A 63 -6.03 -12.64 25.86
CA GLN A 63 -4.93 -12.88 26.77
C GLN A 63 -5.06 -12.15 28.12
N THR A 64 -5.61 -10.91 28.11
CA THR A 64 -5.74 -10.11 29.33
C THR A 64 -6.98 -10.44 30.13
N LEU A 65 -8.09 -10.83 29.45
CA LEU A 65 -9.39 -11.01 30.08
C LEU A 65 -9.79 -12.48 30.27
N SER A 66 -9.02 -13.44 29.73
CA SER A 66 -9.33 -14.89 29.80
C SER A 66 -9.51 -15.45 31.22
N GLY A 67 -8.99 -14.77 32.24
CA GLY A 67 -9.20 -15.15 33.65
C GLY A 67 -10.39 -14.46 34.34
N HIS A 68 -11.06 -13.52 33.65
CA HIS A 68 -12.11 -12.65 34.23
C HIS A 68 -13.45 -12.72 33.50
N LEU A 69 -13.48 -13.23 32.28
CA LEU A 69 -14.68 -13.30 31.44
C LEU A 69 -15.07 -14.76 31.17
N ALA A 70 -16.36 -15.00 31.10
CA ALA A 70 -16.90 -16.26 30.59
C ALA A 70 -16.65 -16.39 29.08
N GLU A 71 -16.62 -17.62 28.56
CA GLU A 71 -16.34 -17.91 27.13
C GLU A 71 -17.27 -17.13 26.19
N LYS A 72 -18.57 -17.01 26.55
CA LYS A 72 -19.54 -16.22 25.79
C LYS A 72 -19.16 -14.73 25.73
N GLN A 73 -18.77 -14.13 26.86
CA GLN A 73 -18.37 -12.73 26.92
C GLN A 73 -17.12 -12.46 26.07
N MET A 74 -16.20 -13.43 26.00
CA MET A 74 -15.03 -13.34 25.12
C MET A 74 -15.43 -13.34 23.65
N LEU A 75 -16.39 -14.18 23.25
CA LEU A 75 -16.96 -14.20 21.90
C LEU A 75 -17.65 -12.88 21.56
N ASP A 76 -18.44 -12.32 22.49
CA ASP A 76 -19.10 -11.02 22.34
C ASP A 76 -18.09 -9.90 22.02
N VAL A 77 -16.95 -9.86 22.71
CA VAL A 77 -15.87 -8.89 22.47
C VAL A 77 -15.29 -9.06 21.06
N VAL A 78 -15.03 -10.29 20.62
CA VAL A 78 -14.50 -10.54 19.27
C VAL A 78 -15.52 -10.10 18.21
N VAL A 79 -16.81 -10.37 18.41
CA VAL A 79 -17.89 -9.93 17.51
C VAL A 79 -17.95 -8.39 17.45
N LEU A 80 -17.84 -7.69 18.57
CA LEU A 80 -17.82 -6.23 18.61
C LEU A 80 -16.60 -5.66 17.87
N LEU A 81 -15.41 -6.24 18.05
CA LEU A 81 -14.21 -5.80 17.32
C LEU A 81 -14.34 -6.01 15.81
N SER A 82 -15.06 -7.05 15.39
CA SER A 82 -15.29 -7.33 13.97
C SER A 82 -16.14 -6.24 13.28
N LEU A 83 -16.97 -5.47 14.01
CA LEU A 83 -17.69 -4.31 13.49
C LEU A 83 -16.74 -3.23 12.95
N PHE A 84 -15.55 -3.10 13.53
CA PHE A 84 -14.52 -2.17 13.05
C PHE A 84 -13.65 -2.81 11.96
N ALA A 85 -13.36 -4.10 12.06
CA ALA A 85 -12.55 -4.82 11.08
C ALA A 85 -13.22 -4.89 9.71
N PHE A 86 -14.51 -5.19 9.66
CA PHE A 86 -15.23 -5.44 8.41
C PHE A 86 -15.27 -4.23 7.44
N PRO A 87 -15.62 -3.01 7.87
CA PRO A 87 -15.53 -1.82 7.00
C PRO A 87 -14.12 -1.58 6.48
N VAL A 88 -13.10 -1.75 7.34
CA VAL A 88 -11.69 -1.55 6.95
C VAL A 88 -11.25 -2.59 5.92
N LEU A 89 -11.77 -3.81 5.99
CA LEU A 89 -11.53 -4.85 4.98
C LEU A 89 -12.00 -4.43 3.59
N LEU A 90 -13.18 -3.81 3.47
CA LEU A 90 -13.70 -3.31 2.20
C LEU A 90 -12.85 -2.15 1.68
N VAL A 91 -12.42 -1.24 2.55
CA VAL A 91 -11.49 -0.15 2.22
C VAL A 91 -10.14 -0.71 1.72
N LYS A 92 -9.63 -1.77 2.36
CA LYS A 92 -8.41 -2.46 1.92
C LYS A 92 -8.55 -3.03 0.51
N ILE A 93 -9.67 -3.68 0.20
CA ILE A 93 -9.95 -4.20 -1.14
C ILE A 93 -10.02 -3.07 -2.18
N TYR A 94 -10.69 -1.96 -1.84
CA TYR A 94 -10.76 -0.79 -2.70
C TYR A 94 -9.36 -0.26 -3.07
N PHE A 95 -8.48 -0.08 -2.09
CA PHE A 95 -7.12 0.39 -2.36
C PHE A 95 -6.26 -0.63 -3.11
N LEU A 96 -6.53 -1.93 -2.98
CA LEU A 96 -5.88 -2.94 -3.82
C LEU A 96 -6.31 -2.83 -5.30
N ILE A 97 -7.59 -2.50 -5.55
CA ILE A 97 -8.10 -2.21 -6.90
C ILE A 97 -7.46 -0.92 -7.44
N GLU A 98 -7.41 0.15 -6.64
CA GLU A 98 -6.75 1.41 -7.04
C GLU A 98 -5.26 1.21 -7.32
N LEU A 99 -4.55 0.46 -6.51
CA LEU A 99 -3.16 0.09 -6.72
C LEU A 99 -2.97 -0.62 -8.06
N THR A 100 -3.81 -1.63 -8.32
CA THR A 100 -3.77 -2.39 -9.57
C THR A 100 -4.03 -1.50 -10.80
N ALA A 101 -5.05 -0.65 -10.73
CA ALA A 101 -5.39 0.29 -11.80
C ALA A 101 -4.26 1.31 -12.03
N ALA A 102 -3.68 1.86 -10.97
CA ALA A 102 -2.58 2.81 -11.05
C ALA A 102 -1.29 2.20 -11.62
N ILE A 103 -0.98 0.93 -11.28
CA ILE A 103 0.16 0.20 -11.87
C ILE A 103 -0.04 -0.02 -13.37
N LEU A 104 -1.27 -0.32 -13.79
CA LEU A 104 -1.64 -0.53 -15.20
C LEU A 104 -1.90 0.78 -15.95
N GLU A 105 -1.77 1.94 -15.29
CA GLU A 105 -2.03 3.28 -15.84
C GLU A 105 -3.48 3.42 -16.37
N LYS A 106 -4.42 2.70 -15.76
CA LYS A 106 -5.84 2.73 -16.09
C LYS A 106 -6.63 3.56 -15.07
N ALA A 107 -7.48 4.46 -15.57
CA ALA A 107 -8.40 5.19 -14.69
C ALA A 107 -9.59 4.32 -14.29
N ILE A 108 -9.94 4.35 -13.00
CA ILE A 108 -11.15 3.71 -12.50
C ILE A 108 -12.32 4.65 -12.80
N SER A 109 -13.36 4.13 -13.49
CA SER A 109 -14.53 4.91 -13.84
C SER A 109 -15.29 5.40 -12.60
N LEU A 110 -15.92 6.58 -12.71
CA LEU A 110 -16.74 7.12 -11.62
C LEU A 110 -17.92 6.20 -11.28
N LEU A 111 -18.49 5.55 -12.29
CA LEU A 111 -19.57 4.58 -12.11
C LEU A 111 -19.11 3.42 -11.23
N PHE A 112 -17.93 2.83 -11.50
CA PHE A 112 -17.38 1.77 -10.68
C PHE A 112 -17.19 2.20 -9.24
N LYS A 113 -16.62 3.40 -9.00
CA LYS A 113 -16.42 3.95 -7.64
C LYS A 113 -17.75 4.06 -6.89
N ARG A 114 -18.78 4.60 -7.55
CA ARG A 114 -20.15 4.71 -6.98
C ARG A 114 -20.77 3.34 -6.69
N CYS A 115 -20.70 2.41 -7.64
CA CYS A 115 -21.22 1.06 -7.44
C CYS A 115 -20.50 0.35 -6.30
N PHE A 116 -19.18 0.42 -6.24
CA PHE A 116 -18.40 -0.17 -5.15
C PHE A 116 -18.81 0.41 -3.78
N THR A 117 -18.97 1.74 -3.69
CA THR A 117 -19.41 2.40 -2.46
C THR A 117 -20.79 1.95 -2.02
N VAL A 118 -21.77 1.90 -2.93
CA VAL A 118 -23.15 1.46 -2.63
C VAL A 118 -23.16 0.00 -2.17
N ILE A 119 -22.47 -0.87 -2.89
CA ILE A 119 -22.35 -2.30 -2.54
C ILE A 119 -21.68 -2.45 -1.17
N SER A 120 -20.59 -1.72 -0.92
CA SER A 120 -19.90 -1.75 0.37
C SER A 120 -20.79 -1.31 1.53
N LEU A 121 -21.57 -0.23 1.35
CA LEU A 121 -22.53 0.23 2.36
C LEU A 121 -23.63 -0.81 2.61
N ALA A 122 -24.14 -1.47 1.58
CA ALA A 122 -25.12 -2.55 1.73
C ALA A 122 -24.54 -3.73 2.53
N PHE A 123 -23.30 -4.14 2.24
CA PHE A 123 -22.61 -5.19 2.99
C PHE A 123 -22.37 -4.82 4.46
N ILE A 124 -21.96 -3.57 4.72
CA ILE A 124 -21.78 -3.07 6.09
C ILE A 124 -23.13 -3.11 6.84
N LEU A 125 -24.21 -2.66 6.19
CA LEU A 125 -25.55 -2.68 6.81
C LEU A 125 -25.99 -4.11 7.15
N ILE A 126 -25.85 -5.05 6.21
CA ILE A 126 -26.16 -6.48 6.44
C ILE A 126 -25.33 -7.01 7.63
N TYR A 127 -24.05 -6.66 7.69
CA TYR A 127 -23.15 -7.09 8.76
C TYR A 127 -23.58 -6.52 10.12
N VAL A 128 -23.90 -5.24 10.21
CA VAL A 128 -24.40 -4.56 11.43
C VAL A 128 -25.72 -5.21 11.90
N VAL A 129 -26.64 -5.48 10.97
CA VAL A 129 -27.91 -6.15 11.30
C VAL A 129 -27.63 -7.57 11.83
N SER A 130 -26.68 -8.31 11.24
CA SER A 130 -26.30 -9.66 11.68
C SER A 130 -25.70 -9.65 13.09
N VAL A 131 -24.88 -8.65 13.42
CA VAL A 131 -24.35 -8.48 14.78
C VAL A 131 -25.47 -8.15 15.77
N LYS A 132 -26.43 -7.29 15.40
CA LYS A 132 -27.59 -7.01 16.22
C LYS A 132 -28.40 -8.29 16.49
N LEU A 133 -28.71 -9.08 15.47
CA LEU A 133 -29.42 -10.35 15.61
C LEU A 133 -28.66 -11.35 16.48
N TYR A 134 -27.34 -11.37 16.43
CA TYR A 134 -26.51 -12.16 17.32
C TYR A 134 -26.76 -11.81 18.79
N PHE A 135 -26.74 -10.51 19.16
CA PHE A 135 -26.98 -10.07 20.54
C PHE A 135 -28.42 -10.24 21.00
N ASP A 136 -29.41 -10.00 20.12
CA ASP A 136 -30.84 -10.05 20.46
C ASP A 136 -31.36 -11.51 20.56
N SER A 137 -30.89 -12.40 19.69
CA SER A 137 -31.47 -13.75 19.50
C SER A 137 -30.50 -14.90 19.81
N GLY A 138 -29.24 -14.60 20.16
CA GLY A 138 -28.22 -15.61 20.46
C GLY A 138 -27.85 -16.51 19.27
N LEU A 139 -28.02 -16.01 18.04
CA LEU A 139 -27.77 -16.76 16.80
C LEU A 139 -26.24 -16.92 16.52
N GLU A 140 -25.49 -17.55 17.43
CA GLU A 140 -24.03 -17.72 17.35
C GLU A 140 -23.61 -18.40 16.04
N ASN A 141 -24.25 -19.51 15.68
CA ASN A 141 -23.93 -20.23 14.45
C ASN A 141 -24.17 -19.41 13.18
N TRP A 142 -25.16 -18.52 13.19
CA TRP A 142 -25.45 -17.62 12.06
C TRP A 142 -24.33 -16.58 11.89
N MET A 143 -23.92 -15.95 12.97
CA MET A 143 -22.84 -14.96 12.95
C MET A 143 -21.51 -15.56 12.52
N LEU A 144 -21.16 -16.74 13.03
CA LEU A 144 -19.96 -17.47 12.62
C LEU A 144 -19.98 -17.77 11.10
N ARG A 145 -21.10 -18.27 10.57
CA ARG A 145 -21.22 -18.54 9.13
C ARG A 145 -21.09 -17.29 8.27
N ILE A 146 -21.69 -16.17 8.68
CA ILE A 146 -21.56 -14.90 7.95
C ILE A 146 -20.11 -14.42 7.92
N THR A 147 -19.40 -14.49 9.05
CA THR A 147 -17.98 -14.08 9.10
C THR A 147 -17.09 -15.00 8.26
N GLU A 148 -17.34 -16.31 8.24
CA GLU A 148 -16.63 -17.28 7.40
C GLU A 148 -16.86 -17.00 5.91
N ILE A 149 -18.12 -16.82 5.49
CA ILE A 149 -18.47 -16.52 4.09
C ILE A 149 -17.86 -15.19 3.65
N ALA A 150 -17.99 -14.14 4.47
CA ALA A 150 -17.41 -12.85 4.18
C ALA A 150 -15.88 -12.92 4.09
N GLY A 151 -15.23 -13.67 4.99
CA GLY A 151 -13.81 -13.96 4.95
C GLY A 151 -13.38 -14.66 3.67
N ALA A 152 -14.07 -15.74 3.28
CA ALA A 152 -13.79 -16.49 2.05
C ALA A 152 -13.96 -15.62 0.80
N LEU A 153 -15.05 -14.86 0.70
CA LEU A 153 -15.28 -13.94 -0.43
C LEU A 153 -14.18 -12.90 -0.56
N THR A 154 -13.70 -12.35 0.54
CA THR A 154 -12.63 -11.35 0.52
C THR A 154 -11.27 -11.94 0.15
N VAL A 155 -10.97 -13.18 0.55
CA VAL A 155 -9.79 -13.92 0.12
C VAL A 155 -9.84 -14.16 -1.39
N ILE A 156 -10.96 -14.63 -1.91
CA ILE A 156 -11.16 -14.85 -3.35
C ILE A 156 -11.01 -13.55 -4.13
N ALA A 157 -11.62 -12.46 -3.65
CA ALA A 157 -11.53 -11.15 -4.30
C ALA A 157 -10.07 -10.64 -4.35
N GLN A 158 -9.33 -10.71 -3.25
CA GLN A 158 -7.92 -10.30 -3.22
C GLN A 158 -7.05 -11.15 -4.15
N LEU A 159 -7.25 -12.48 -4.13
CA LEU A 159 -6.55 -13.40 -5.03
C LEU A 159 -6.84 -13.08 -6.50
N ALA A 160 -8.11 -12.85 -6.84
CA ALA A 160 -8.51 -12.48 -8.20
C ALA A 160 -7.86 -11.17 -8.65
N ILE A 161 -7.80 -10.15 -7.80
CA ILE A 161 -7.15 -8.85 -8.12
C ILE A 161 -5.65 -9.03 -8.34
N ILE A 162 -4.95 -9.80 -7.50
CA ILE A 162 -3.51 -10.04 -7.64
C ILE A 162 -3.22 -10.82 -8.93
N LEU A 163 -4.00 -11.87 -9.22
CA LEU A 163 -3.88 -12.64 -10.46
C LEU A 163 -4.21 -11.78 -11.68
N PHE A 164 -5.24 -10.93 -11.61
CA PHE A 164 -5.55 -9.98 -12.66
C PHE A 164 -4.37 -9.05 -12.93
N LEU A 165 -3.73 -8.49 -11.90
CA LEU A 165 -2.52 -7.67 -12.05
C LEU A 165 -1.40 -8.43 -12.77
N PHE A 166 -1.16 -9.68 -12.37
CA PHE A 166 -0.14 -10.55 -12.99
C PHE A 166 -0.39 -10.76 -14.48
N PHE A 167 -1.61 -11.16 -14.85
CA PHE A 167 -1.96 -11.42 -16.26
C PHE A 167 -2.10 -10.13 -17.08
N ALA A 168 -2.72 -9.09 -16.54
CA ALA A 168 -2.89 -7.81 -17.21
C ALA A 168 -1.54 -7.07 -17.42
N SER A 169 -0.49 -7.42 -16.67
CA SER A 169 0.86 -6.88 -16.91
C SER A 169 1.36 -7.10 -18.34
N LYS A 170 0.81 -8.09 -19.08
CA LYS A 170 1.12 -8.34 -20.50
C LYS A 170 0.84 -7.12 -21.37
N SER A 171 -0.11 -6.27 -21.01
CA SER A 171 -0.46 -5.05 -21.75
C SER A 171 0.59 -3.93 -21.61
N ILE A 172 1.54 -4.06 -20.69
CA ILE A 172 2.61 -3.08 -20.50
C ILE A 172 3.64 -3.24 -21.62
N ALA A 173 3.82 -2.20 -22.43
CA ALA A 173 4.71 -2.21 -23.60
C ALA A 173 6.18 -2.38 -23.19
N GLU A 174 6.63 -1.66 -22.15
CA GLU A 174 8.01 -1.67 -21.67
C GLU A 174 8.34 -2.99 -20.97
N LYS A 175 9.32 -3.75 -21.51
CA LYS A 175 9.71 -5.08 -21.03
C LYS A 175 10.18 -5.07 -19.58
N GLN A 176 10.97 -4.06 -19.19
CA GLN A 176 11.52 -3.95 -17.84
C GLN A 176 10.42 -3.68 -16.81
N LYS A 177 9.52 -2.73 -17.09
CA LYS A 177 8.36 -2.42 -16.27
C LYS A 177 7.41 -3.61 -16.16
N ARG A 178 7.15 -4.31 -17.28
CA ARG A 178 6.34 -5.54 -17.32
C ARG A 178 6.91 -6.63 -16.41
N SER A 179 8.22 -6.87 -16.48
CA SER A 179 8.90 -7.85 -15.64
C SER A 179 8.80 -7.47 -14.16
N ALA A 180 9.03 -6.19 -13.83
CA ALA A 180 8.93 -5.70 -12.47
C ALA A 180 7.52 -5.85 -11.89
N VAL A 181 6.47 -5.52 -12.65
CA VAL A 181 5.07 -5.70 -12.22
C VAL A 181 4.75 -7.17 -11.97
N ARG A 182 5.27 -8.09 -12.80
CA ARG A 182 5.10 -9.53 -12.57
C ARG A 182 5.79 -10.00 -11.29
N ILE A 183 7.04 -9.57 -11.06
CA ILE A 183 7.77 -9.93 -9.82
C ILE A 183 7.03 -9.36 -8.60
N PHE A 184 6.57 -8.10 -8.67
CA PHE A 184 5.77 -7.49 -7.62
C PHE A 184 4.50 -8.31 -7.31
N ALA A 185 3.74 -8.67 -8.35
CA ALA A 185 2.51 -9.46 -8.21
C ALA A 185 2.80 -10.86 -7.65
N LEU A 186 3.90 -11.52 -8.07
CA LEU A 186 4.31 -12.82 -7.54
C LEU A 186 4.71 -12.75 -6.08
N LEU A 187 5.50 -11.75 -5.67
CA LEU A 187 5.88 -11.56 -4.27
C LEU A 187 4.65 -11.34 -3.38
N PHE A 188 3.68 -10.56 -3.90
CA PHE A 188 2.44 -10.32 -3.19
C PHE A 188 1.57 -11.58 -3.11
N LEU A 189 1.48 -12.33 -4.21
CA LEU A 189 0.75 -13.59 -4.30
C LEU A 189 1.31 -14.67 -3.35
N THR A 190 2.63 -14.87 -3.35
CA THR A 190 3.28 -15.89 -2.50
C THR A 190 3.09 -15.58 -1.02
N GLY A 191 3.31 -14.32 -0.61
CA GLY A 191 3.06 -13.90 0.77
C GLY A 191 1.60 -14.08 1.18
N PHE A 192 0.66 -13.69 0.31
CA PHE A 192 -0.77 -13.83 0.55
C PHE A 192 -1.21 -15.29 0.64
N LEU A 193 -0.72 -16.16 -0.26
CA LEU A 193 -1.05 -17.60 -0.23
C LEU A 193 -0.51 -18.28 1.03
N LEU A 194 0.72 -17.94 1.46
CA LEU A 194 1.27 -18.45 2.72
C LEU A 194 0.39 -18.04 3.91
N TYR A 195 0.02 -16.75 3.98
CA TYR A 195 -0.90 -16.27 5.02
C TYR A 195 -2.23 -17.03 5.01
N VAL A 196 -2.86 -17.21 3.84
CA VAL A 196 -4.14 -17.91 3.69
C VAL A 196 -3.99 -19.38 4.10
N MET A 197 -2.95 -20.07 3.64
CA MET A 197 -2.69 -21.48 3.99
C MET A 197 -2.57 -21.66 5.51
N PHE A 198 -1.80 -20.81 6.19
CA PHE A 198 -1.68 -20.88 7.65
C PHE A 198 -2.98 -20.50 8.36
N SER A 199 -3.72 -19.49 7.87
CA SER A 199 -5.02 -19.11 8.44
C SER A 199 -6.03 -20.25 8.39
N TYR A 200 -6.12 -20.95 7.25
CA TYR A 200 -7.04 -22.10 7.12
C TYR A 200 -6.54 -23.35 7.83
N SER A 201 -5.23 -23.51 8.06
CA SER A 201 -4.70 -24.63 8.85
C SER A 201 -5.18 -24.61 10.31
N LEU A 202 -5.57 -23.44 10.84
CA LEU A 202 -6.18 -23.31 12.16
C LEU A 202 -7.49 -24.09 12.29
N LEU A 203 -8.23 -24.32 11.19
CA LEU A 203 -9.46 -25.12 11.20
C LEU A 203 -9.20 -26.60 11.47
N PHE A 204 -8.00 -27.10 11.15
CA PHE A 204 -7.65 -28.52 11.22
C PHE A 204 -6.67 -28.85 12.35
N THR A 205 -6.00 -27.86 12.92
CA THR A 205 -4.97 -28.06 13.95
C THR A 205 -5.24 -27.20 15.17
N ARG A 206 -5.09 -27.84 16.37
CA ARG A 206 -5.16 -27.15 17.66
C ARG A 206 -3.78 -26.66 18.15
N MET A 207 -2.81 -26.53 17.24
CA MET A 207 -1.45 -26.16 17.62
C MET A 207 -1.36 -24.65 17.93
N THR A 208 -1.06 -24.32 19.16
CA THR A 208 -1.02 -22.94 19.67
C THR A 208 -0.01 -22.03 18.92
N TRP A 209 1.10 -22.60 18.41
CA TRP A 209 2.08 -21.83 17.65
C TRP A 209 1.54 -21.33 16.30
N ILE A 210 0.59 -22.07 15.67
CA ILE A 210 -0.03 -21.63 14.40
C ILE A 210 -0.89 -20.38 14.63
N VAL A 211 -1.64 -20.32 15.74
CA VAL A 211 -2.43 -19.15 16.12
C VAL A 211 -1.58 -17.90 16.19
N GLN A 212 -0.33 -18.04 16.63
CA GLN A 212 0.61 -16.92 16.73
C GLN A 212 1.33 -16.62 15.40
N ALA A 213 1.57 -17.64 14.57
CA ALA A 213 2.22 -17.46 13.27
C ALA A 213 1.35 -16.65 12.28
N VAL A 214 0.02 -16.79 12.33
CA VAL A 214 -0.91 -16.17 11.39
C VAL A 214 -0.83 -14.62 11.41
N PRO A 215 -0.91 -13.92 12.57
CA PRO A 215 -0.76 -12.48 12.61
C PRO A 215 0.61 -12.02 12.10
N LEU A 216 1.68 -12.74 12.44
CA LEU A 216 3.04 -12.43 11.97
C LEU A 216 3.14 -12.52 10.45
N LEU A 217 2.64 -13.59 9.85
CA LEU A 217 2.58 -13.75 8.41
C LEU A 217 1.74 -12.66 7.76
N TYR A 218 0.59 -12.30 8.36
CA TYR A 218 -0.25 -11.23 7.86
C TYR A 218 0.51 -9.90 7.72
N PHE A 219 1.24 -9.49 8.77
CA PHE A 219 2.01 -8.24 8.75
C PHE A 219 3.28 -8.33 7.89
N LEU A 220 3.75 -9.53 7.56
CA LEU A 220 4.86 -9.74 6.63
C LEU A 220 4.46 -9.61 5.16
N VAL A 221 3.19 -9.90 4.79
CA VAL A 221 2.73 -9.90 3.38
C VAL A 221 3.12 -8.65 2.58
N PRO A 222 2.97 -7.41 3.08
CA PRO A 222 3.30 -6.22 2.29
C PRO A 222 4.80 -5.92 2.18
N LEU A 223 5.67 -6.50 3.01
CA LEU A 223 7.09 -6.16 3.06
C LEU A 223 7.89 -6.58 1.81
N PRO A 224 7.82 -7.83 1.30
CA PRO A 224 8.57 -8.23 0.12
C PRO A 224 8.28 -7.35 -1.11
N PRO A 225 7.02 -7.06 -1.49
CA PRO A 225 6.73 -6.16 -2.60
C PRO A 225 7.17 -4.71 -2.32
N LEU A 226 7.17 -4.22 -1.07
CA LEU A 226 7.68 -2.89 -0.71
C LEU A 226 9.20 -2.81 -0.89
N VAL A 227 9.95 -3.79 -0.37
CA VAL A 227 11.41 -3.87 -0.50
C VAL A 227 11.80 -4.00 -1.98
N PHE A 228 11.08 -4.83 -2.73
CA PHE A 228 11.29 -4.96 -4.17
C PHE A 228 11.03 -3.62 -4.89
N SER A 229 9.94 -2.94 -4.58
CA SER A 229 9.62 -1.63 -5.17
C SER A 229 10.72 -0.60 -4.87
N TRP A 230 11.27 -0.60 -3.67
CA TRP A 230 12.39 0.28 -3.31
C TRP A 230 13.63 0.00 -4.16
N ARG A 231 14.04 -1.27 -4.25
CA ARG A 231 15.22 -1.66 -5.05
C ARG A 231 15.01 -1.43 -6.53
N PHE A 232 13.85 -1.83 -7.07
CA PHE A 232 13.52 -1.66 -8.48
C PHE A 232 13.47 -0.19 -8.89
N LEU A 233 12.75 0.65 -8.14
CA LEU A 233 12.65 2.08 -8.45
C LEU A 233 14.02 2.77 -8.30
N GLY A 234 14.80 2.39 -7.29
CA GLY A 234 16.16 2.90 -7.14
C GLY A 234 17.03 2.58 -8.35
N ALA A 235 17.08 1.31 -8.78
CA ALA A 235 17.84 0.87 -9.93
C ALA A 235 17.31 1.47 -11.25
N TYR A 236 15.99 1.40 -11.47
CA TYR A 236 15.35 1.91 -12.67
C TYR A 236 15.67 3.39 -12.94
N TYR A 237 15.64 4.22 -11.89
CA TYR A 237 15.96 5.64 -12.03
C TYR A 237 17.47 5.93 -12.06
N LEU A 238 18.32 5.02 -11.60
CA LEU A 238 19.77 5.10 -11.76
C LEU A 238 20.23 4.67 -13.16
N GLU A 239 19.63 3.58 -13.70
CA GLU A 239 19.97 3.04 -15.03
C GLU A 239 19.37 3.83 -16.19
N HIS A 240 18.26 4.53 -15.94
CA HIS A 240 17.66 5.47 -16.88
C HIS A 240 17.86 6.90 -16.36
N PRO A 241 19.11 7.36 -16.30
CA PRO A 241 19.34 8.78 -16.08
C PRO A 241 18.57 9.49 -17.18
N LEU A 242 17.80 10.44 -16.79
CA LEU A 242 16.86 11.20 -17.59
C LEU A 242 17.51 11.49 -18.95
N LEU A 243 17.03 10.80 -20.00
CA LEU A 243 17.50 11.11 -21.35
C LEU A 243 17.31 12.63 -21.54
N PRO A 244 18.34 13.36 -21.99
CA PRO A 244 18.18 14.77 -22.25
C PRO A 244 17.02 14.88 -23.24
N ALA A 245 15.96 15.60 -22.82
CA ALA A 245 14.95 16.03 -23.76
C ALA A 245 15.72 16.68 -24.92
N SER A 246 15.40 16.33 -26.18
CA SER A 246 16.05 17.02 -27.30
C SER A 246 16.00 18.53 -27.01
N GLY A 247 17.04 19.27 -27.31
CA GLY A 247 17.16 20.68 -26.90
C GLY A 247 15.92 21.50 -27.23
N ASP A 248 15.24 21.17 -28.32
CA ASP A 248 14.00 21.77 -28.79
C ASP A 248 12.80 21.46 -27.85
N ASN A 249 12.69 20.23 -27.40
CA ASN A 249 11.61 19.85 -26.49
C ASN A 249 11.76 20.52 -25.11
N LEU A 250 12.98 20.59 -24.58
CA LEU A 250 13.21 21.23 -23.30
C LEU A 250 12.93 22.76 -23.36
N ASN A 251 13.24 23.41 -24.49
CA ASN A 251 12.93 24.81 -24.73
C ASN A 251 11.40 25.04 -24.79
N ARG A 252 10.66 24.18 -25.47
CA ARG A 252 9.17 24.21 -25.50
C ARG A 252 8.56 24.02 -24.12
N PHE A 253 9.08 23.06 -23.36
CA PHE A 253 8.67 22.86 -21.98
C PHE A 253 8.93 24.09 -21.11
N ALA A 254 10.13 24.69 -21.23
CA ALA A 254 10.50 25.88 -20.48
C ALA A 254 9.59 27.07 -20.81
N ALA A 255 9.27 27.27 -22.08
CA ALA A 255 8.33 28.32 -22.53
C ALA A 255 6.93 28.11 -21.95
N ALA A 256 6.40 26.87 -22.01
CA ALA A 256 5.08 26.52 -21.47
C ALA A 256 4.99 26.64 -19.94
N GLN A 257 6.10 26.43 -19.23
CA GLN A 257 6.19 26.57 -17.78
C GLN A 257 6.73 27.94 -17.32
N HIS A 258 6.91 28.86 -18.24
CA HIS A 258 7.44 30.22 -17.99
C HIS A 258 8.78 30.22 -17.25
N LEU A 259 9.67 29.27 -17.54
CA LEU A 259 11.02 29.23 -16.96
C LEU A 259 11.91 30.33 -17.57
N THR A 260 12.68 30.97 -16.73
CA THR A 260 13.73 31.91 -17.19
C THR A 260 14.87 31.12 -17.84
N GLY A 261 15.70 31.79 -18.64
CA GLY A 261 16.88 31.17 -19.25
C GLY A 261 17.80 30.50 -18.23
N ARG A 262 17.99 31.15 -17.06
CA ARG A 262 18.80 30.59 -15.97
C ARG A 262 18.17 29.36 -15.31
N GLU A 263 16.86 29.39 -15.12
CA GLU A 263 16.11 28.21 -14.61
C GLU A 263 16.16 27.04 -15.60
N LEU A 264 16.05 27.32 -16.89
CA LEU A 264 16.18 26.30 -17.94
C LEU A 264 17.57 25.66 -17.95
N GLU A 265 18.62 26.44 -17.79
CA GLU A 265 20.00 25.99 -17.75
C GLU A 265 20.21 25.05 -16.54
N ILE A 266 19.74 25.42 -15.38
CA ILE A 266 19.76 24.58 -14.16
C ILE A 266 18.96 23.29 -14.36
N VAL A 267 17.76 23.38 -14.95
CA VAL A 267 16.93 22.19 -15.26
C VAL A 267 17.65 21.25 -16.21
N ARG A 268 18.30 21.78 -17.26
CA ARG A 268 19.07 21.00 -18.24
C ARG A 268 20.20 20.21 -17.56
N MET A 269 20.99 20.87 -16.73
CA MET A 269 22.08 20.24 -16.00
C MET A 269 21.58 19.19 -15.00
N LEU A 270 20.50 19.51 -14.30
CA LEU A 270 19.86 18.60 -13.36
C LEU A 270 19.34 17.33 -14.06
N LEU A 271 18.71 17.47 -15.24
CA LEU A 271 18.24 16.37 -16.07
C LEU A 271 19.39 15.53 -16.63
N ASN A 272 20.53 16.14 -16.91
CA ASN A 272 21.77 15.44 -17.30
C ASN A 272 22.48 14.74 -16.13
N GLY A 273 21.86 14.67 -14.97
CA GLY A 273 22.36 13.90 -13.84
C GLY A 273 23.22 14.68 -12.85
N LYS A 274 23.59 15.93 -13.14
CA LYS A 274 24.49 16.72 -12.29
C LYS A 274 23.93 16.93 -10.89
N SER A 275 24.80 16.89 -9.90
CA SER A 275 24.53 17.27 -8.52
C SER A 275 24.45 18.78 -8.35
N ASN A 276 23.87 19.24 -7.25
CA ASN A 276 23.80 20.67 -6.95
C ASN A 276 25.19 21.34 -6.85
N ASN A 277 26.21 20.59 -6.41
CA ASN A 277 27.58 21.09 -6.32
C ASN A 277 28.20 21.25 -7.73
N GLU A 278 28.07 20.25 -8.59
CA GLU A 278 28.54 20.32 -9.98
C GLU A 278 27.83 21.42 -10.77
N ILE A 279 26.52 21.63 -10.55
CA ILE A 279 25.78 22.73 -11.16
C ILE A 279 26.30 24.09 -10.64
N ALA A 280 26.60 24.15 -9.35
CA ALA A 280 27.14 25.37 -8.74
C ALA A 280 28.51 25.73 -9.31
N GLU A 281 29.41 24.77 -9.42
CA GLU A 281 30.74 24.95 -10.03
C GLU A 281 30.65 25.44 -11.47
N GLU A 282 29.82 24.78 -12.29
CA GLU A 282 29.71 25.06 -13.71
C GLU A 282 29.03 26.40 -14.01
N LEU A 283 28.14 26.83 -13.11
CA LEU A 283 27.43 28.10 -13.22
C LEU A 283 28.07 29.24 -12.42
N TYR A 284 29.20 28.99 -11.77
CA TYR A 284 29.89 29.95 -10.88
C TYR A 284 28.96 30.50 -9.78
N LEU A 285 28.18 29.61 -9.18
CA LEU A 285 27.24 29.92 -8.10
C LEU A 285 27.63 29.20 -6.81
N SER A 286 27.02 29.62 -5.69
CA SER A 286 27.09 28.82 -4.48
C SER A 286 26.12 27.62 -4.55
N PRO A 287 26.42 26.45 -3.91
CA PRO A 287 25.45 25.36 -3.81
C PRO A 287 24.14 25.74 -3.12
N HIS A 288 24.19 26.76 -2.27
CA HIS A 288 23.00 27.34 -1.63
C HIS A 288 22.14 28.09 -2.65
N THR A 289 22.76 28.87 -3.54
CA THR A 289 22.06 29.61 -4.62
C THR A 289 21.38 28.64 -5.58
N VAL A 290 22.05 27.55 -5.96
CA VAL A 290 21.45 26.48 -6.79
C VAL A 290 20.24 25.85 -6.11
N ARG A 291 20.31 25.56 -4.79
CA ARG A 291 19.16 25.05 -4.03
C ARG A 291 17.98 26.01 -4.04
N ASN A 292 18.23 27.31 -3.90
CA ASN A 292 17.17 28.33 -3.96
C ASN A 292 16.53 28.40 -5.35
N HIS A 293 17.32 28.37 -6.43
CA HIS A 293 16.78 28.28 -7.79
C HIS A 293 15.92 27.02 -7.98
N LEU A 294 16.40 25.86 -7.52
CA LEU A 294 15.64 24.61 -7.63
C LEU A 294 14.33 24.67 -6.83
N ALA A 295 14.33 25.26 -5.63
CA ALA A 295 13.12 25.46 -4.85
C ALA A 295 12.09 26.34 -5.58
N ASN A 296 12.55 27.42 -6.22
CA ASN A 296 11.70 28.31 -7.03
C ASN A 296 11.17 27.59 -8.28
N ILE A 297 12.03 26.84 -9.00
CA ILE A 297 11.66 26.03 -10.15
C ILE A 297 10.57 25.02 -9.74
N TYR A 298 10.79 24.25 -8.67
CA TYR A 298 9.83 23.27 -8.19
C TYR A 298 8.48 23.87 -7.80
N LYS A 299 8.50 25.04 -7.14
CA LYS A 299 7.28 25.78 -6.81
C LYS A 299 6.54 26.25 -8.07
N LYS A 300 7.26 26.79 -9.04
CA LYS A 300 6.72 27.33 -10.31
C LYS A 300 6.06 26.24 -11.15
N ILE A 301 6.70 25.07 -11.24
CA ILE A 301 6.22 23.91 -12.02
C ILE A 301 5.27 23.01 -11.20
N LYS A 302 5.02 23.32 -9.92
CA LYS A 302 4.19 22.53 -8.99
C LYS A 302 4.68 21.09 -8.79
N VAL A 303 6.01 20.89 -8.75
CA VAL A 303 6.65 19.62 -8.44
C VAL A 303 7.40 19.68 -7.12
N LYS A 304 7.65 18.54 -6.48
CA LYS A 304 8.28 18.48 -5.16
C LYS A 304 9.76 18.07 -5.19
N ASN A 305 10.24 17.49 -6.29
CA ASN A 305 11.61 16.96 -6.39
C ASN A 305 12.04 16.78 -7.85
N LYS A 306 13.36 16.50 -8.03
CA LYS A 306 14.01 16.23 -9.32
C LYS A 306 13.28 15.15 -10.13
N LEU A 307 12.76 14.13 -9.46
CA LEU A 307 12.11 12.99 -10.09
C LEU A 307 10.76 13.38 -10.71
N GLN A 308 9.96 14.17 -9.99
CA GLN A 308 8.69 14.72 -10.51
C GLN A 308 8.92 15.65 -11.69
N LEU A 309 9.95 16.50 -11.59
CA LEU A 309 10.34 17.38 -12.68
C LEU A 309 10.65 16.57 -13.96
N SER A 310 11.47 15.55 -13.84
CA SER A 310 11.88 14.75 -14.98
C SER A 310 10.73 13.92 -15.57
N TYR A 311 9.83 13.40 -14.72
CA TYR A 311 8.60 12.76 -15.18
C TYR A 311 7.70 13.72 -15.96
N LEU A 312 7.53 14.94 -15.45
CA LEU A 312 6.74 15.98 -16.11
C LEU A 312 7.34 16.36 -17.46
N VAL A 313 8.66 16.60 -17.54
CA VAL A 313 9.37 16.92 -18.79
C VAL A 313 9.22 15.78 -19.80
N ARG A 314 9.37 14.54 -19.38
CA ARG A 314 9.24 13.35 -20.25
C ARG A 314 7.83 13.17 -20.82
N ASN A 315 6.80 13.46 -20.02
CA ASN A 315 5.40 13.26 -20.43
C ASN A 315 4.79 14.47 -21.12
N PHE A 316 5.48 15.62 -21.13
CA PHE A 316 4.99 16.83 -21.78
C PHE A 316 4.90 16.70 -23.32
N PHE A 317 5.61 15.73 -23.89
CA PHE A 317 5.70 15.49 -25.34
C PHE A 317 5.19 14.13 -25.77
N LYS A 318 4.49 13.42 -24.88
CA LYS A 318 3.71 12.23 -25.24
C LYS A 318 2.28 12.60 -25.62
#